data_e4fa9697c8059fbae9cf5a2311ce5d13
#
_entry.id   e4fa9697c8059fbae9cf5a2311ce5d13
#
_cell.length_a   1.000
_cell.length_b   1.000
_cell.length_c   1.000
_cell.angle_alpha   90.00
_cell.angle_beta   90.00
_cell.angle_gamma   90.00
#
_symmetry.space_group_name_H-M   'P 1'
#
loop_
_entity.id
_entity.type
_entity.pdbx_description
1 polymer ?
#
loop_
_entity_poly.entity_id
_entity_poly.type
_entity_poly.pdbx_seq_one_letter_code
_entity_poly.pdbx_strand_id
1 'polypeptide(L)'
;MFYGAVLWDPWLIVSQIVCLLCLYYLTLGLFMAVLVSARVPRMSLVYLFDFSTLVTSTITGWCAIASFLLSSLAGAGYLFHLIERAKKCLDFSATLYIIHLFICIIYGGWPSSITWWVVNITGLALMSFLGKRLCIRRELQEIPIARLRSVYSPQMFEKLNIISRSPPCP
;
A
#
# COMPACT_ATOMS: atom_id res chain seq x y z
N MET A 1 13.44 31.55 7.00
CA MET A 1 12.98 30.22 7.47
C MET A 1 11.48 30.11 7.22
N PHE A 2 11.09 29.63 6.03
CA PHE A 2 9.70 29.30 5.77
C PHE A 2 9.54 27.81 6.07
N TYR A 3 9.07 27.49 7.28
CA TYR A 3 8.46 26.21 7.55
C TYR A 3 7.19 26.17 6.70
N GLY A 4 7.23 25.44 5.59
CA GLY A 4 6.04 25.14 4.82
C GLY A 4 5.02 24.49 5.76
N ALA A 5 3.96 25.20 6.07
CA ALA A 5 2.82 24.64 6.76
C ALA A 5 2.41 23.39 5.96
N VAL A 6 2.46 22.23 6.61
CA VAL A 6 1.90 21.00 6.06
C VAL A 6 0.41 21.29 5.94
N LEU A 7 -0.03 21.76 4.78
CA LEU A 7 -1.46 21.89 4.50
C LEU A 7 -2.06 20.50 4.66
N TRP A 8 -2.87 20.37 5.70
CA TRP A 8 -3.72 19.21 5.89
C TRP A 8 -4.82 19.27 4.84
N ASP A 9 -4.60 18.63 3.71
CA ASP A 9 -5.63 18.46 2.68
C ASP A 9 -6.37 17.13 2.93
N PRO A 10 -7.54 17.18 3.59
CA PRO A 10 -8.34 15.97 3.87
C PRO A 10 -8.78 15.29 2.57
N TRP A 11 -9.00 16.04 1.50
CA TRP A 11 -9.37 15.53 0.19
C TRP A 11 -8.29 14.64 -0.44
N LEU A 12 -7.03 14.98 -0.24
CA LEU A 12 -5.90 14.18 -0.72
C LEU A 12 -5.85 12.82 0.00
N ILE A 13 -6.09 12.80 1.32
CA ILE A 13 -6.12 11.56 2.11
C ILE A 13 -7.28 10.67 1.66
N VAL A 14 -8.47 11.23 1.48
CA VAL A 14 -9.65 10.49 0.99
C VAL A 14 -9.39 9.93 -0.41
N SER A 15 -8.83 10.72 -1.31
CA SER A 15 -8.47 10.30 -2.67
C SER A 15 -7.48 9.13 -2.66
N GLN A 16 -6.47 9.16 -1.80
CA GLN A 16 -5.51 8.07 -1.63
C GLN A 16 -6.17 6.79 -1.14
N ILE A 17 -7.11 6.89 -0.16
CA ILE A 17 -7.86 5.72 0.34
C ILE A 17 -8.73 5.12 -0.76
N VAL A 18 -9.46 5.94 -1.50
CA VAL A 18 -10.32 5.47 -2.61
C VAL A 18 -9.48 4.82 -3.71
N CYS A 19 -8.36 5.43 -4.09
CA CYS A 19 -7.44 4.86 -5.07
C CYS A 19 -6.90 3.50 -4.61
N LEU A 20 -6.47 3.39 -3.35
CA LEU A 20 -5.97 2.16 -2.76
C LEU A 20 -7.06 1.06 -2.76
N LEU A 21 -8.29 1.41 -2.39
CA LEU A 21 -9.44 0.49 -2.44
C LEU A 21 -9.71 -0.01 -3.85
N CYS A 22 -9.76 0.88 -4.84
CA CYS A 22 -9.98 0.50 -6.24
C CYS A 22 -8.89 -0.44 -6.74
N LEU A 23 -7.62 -0.13 -6.49
CA LEU A 23 -6.50 -0.99 -6.90
C LEU A 23 -6.52 -2.34 -6.19
N TYR A 24 -6.85 -2.36 -4.89
CA TYR A 24 -6.97 -3.60 -4.13
C TYR A 24 -8.06 -4.51 -4.68
N TYR A 25 -9.27 -3.97 -4.93
CA TYR A 25 -10.37 -4.77 -5.46
C TYR A 25 -10.16 -5.20 -6.92
N LEU A 26 -9.51 -4.38 -7.74
CA LEU A 26 -9.12 -4.76 -9.10
C LEU A 26 -8.15 -5.95 -9.08
N THR A 27 -7.13 -5.91 -8.24
CA THR A 27 -6.15 -7.01 -8.11
C THR A 27 -6.77 -8.24 -7.48
N LEU A 28 -7.61 -8.09 -6.46
CA LEU A 28 -8.35 -9.20 -5.86
C LEU A 28 -9.25 -9.88 -6.90
N GLY A 29 -10.01 -9.11 -7.66
CA GLY A 29 -10.86 -9.61 -8.74
C GLY A 29 -10.05 -10.32 -9.83
N LEU A 30 -8.88 -9.77 -10.20
CA LEU A 30 -7.98 -10.38 -11.17
C LEU A 30 -7.43 -11.73 -10.67
N PHE A 31 -6.91 -11.79 -9.44
CA PHE A 31 -6.42 -13.04 -8.87
C PHE A 31 -7.52 -14.07 -8.69
N MET A 32 -8.71 -13.65 -8.24
CA MET A 32 -9.89 -14.53 -8.21
C MET A 32 -10.24 -15.04 -9.61
N ALA A 33 -10.25 -14.15 -10.62
CA ALA A 33 -10.53 -14.56 -12.00
C ALA A 33 -9.52 -15.59 -12.49
N VAL A 34 -8.22 -15.43 -12.20
CA VAL A 34 -7.18 -16.36 -12.67
C VAL A 34 -7.21 -17.68 -11.91
N LEU A 35 -7.32 -17.64 -10.55
CA LEU A 35 -7.18 -18.85 -9.74
C LEU A 35 -8.49 -19.64 -9.60
N VAL A 36 -9.64 -18.93 -9.51
CA VAL A 36 -10.94 -19.55 -9.24
C VAL A 36 -11.68 -19.88 -10.55
N SER A 37 -11.56 -19.05 -11.61
CA SER A 37 -12.28 -19.29 -12.86
C SER A 37 -11.85 -20.58 -13.56
N ALA A 38 -10.61 -21.02 -13.34
CA ALA A 38 -10.14 -22.32 -13.82
C ALA A 38 -10.92 -23.52 -13.23
N ARG A 39 -11.67 -23.30 -12.14
CA ARG A 39 -12.42 -24.32 -11.39
C ARG A 39 -13.92 -24.11 -11.39
N VAL A 40 -14.38 -22.86 -11.59
CA VAL A 40 -15.80 -22.49 -11.52
C VAL A 40 -16.22 -21.81 -12.82
N PRO A 41 -17.24 -22.30 -13.53
CA PRO A 41 -17.62 -21.80 -14.87
C PRO A 41 -18.26 -20.40 -14.84
N ARG A 42 -18.70 -19.92 -13.68
CA ARG A 42 -19.29 -18.58 -13.52
C ARG A 42 -18.73 -17.89 -12.28
N MET A 43 -17.98 -16.79 -12.50
CA MET A 43 -17.54 -15.92 -11.43
C MET A 43 -18.69 -15.04 -10.96
N SER A 44 -18.92 -15.00 -9.65
CA SER A 44 -19.89 -14.10 -9.01
C SER A 44 -19.20 -13.25 -7.95
N LEU A 45 -19.74 -12.05 -7.70
CA LEU A 45 -19.28 -11.16 -6.62
C LEU A 45 -19.39 -11.81 -5.22
N VAL A 46 -20.19 -12.87 -5.11
CA VAL A 46 -20.28 -13.70 -3.90
C VAL A 46 -18.91 -14.17 -3.43
N TYR A 47 -18.03 -14.56 -4.34
CA TYR A 47 -16.66 -15.02 -4.00
C TYR A 47 -15.77 -13.94 -3.39
N LEU A 48 -16.08 -12.64 -3.62
CA LEU A 48 -15.34 -11.53 -3.04
C LEU A 48 -15.81 -11.14 -1.63
N PHE A 49 -17.12 -11.22 -1.39
CA PHE A 49 -17.74 -10.59 -0.22
C PHE A 49 -18.44 -11.58 0.72
N ASP A 50 -18.74 -12.79 0.28
CA ASP A 50 -19.36 -13.80 1.12
C ASP A 50 -18.30 -14.63 1.85
N PHE A 51 -18.34 -14.57 3.18
CA PHE A 51 -17.44 -15.34 4.06
C PHE A 51 -17.59 -16.86 3.91
N SER A 52 -18.74 -17.33 3.40
CA SER A 52 -19.01 -18.77 3.20
C SER A 52 -18.13 -19.40 2.10
N THR A 53 -17.53 -18.60 1.25
CA THR A 53 -16.65 -19.07 0.15
C THR A 53 -15.24 -19.41 0.61
N LEU A 54 -14.80 -18.86 1.75
CA LEU A 54 -13.48 -19.12 2.32
C LEU A 54 -13.49 -20.39 3.20
N VAL A 55 -13.66 -21.53 2.55
CA VAL A 55 -13.72 -22.84 3.22
C VAL A 55 -12.45 -23.64 2.93
N THR A 56 -11.81 -24.14 3.97
CA THR A 56 -10.55 -24.93 3.85
C THR A 56 -10.77 -26.36 3.36
N SER A 57 -12.02 -26.84 3.30
CA SER A 57 -12.34 -28.20 2.84
C SER A 57 -12.35 -28.35 1.31
N THR A 58 -12.37 -27.24 0.56
CA THR A 58 -12.46 -27.25 -0.92
C THR A 58 -11.24 -26.63 -1.57
N ILE A 59 -10.85 -27.15 -2.73
CA ILE A 59 -9.73 -26.58 -3.53
C ILE A 59 -10.07 -25.13 -3.94
N THR A 60 -11.33 -24.85 -4.26
CA THR A 60 -11.79 -23.49 -4.60
C THR A 60 -11.60 -22.52 -3.43
N GLY A 61 -11.86 -22.96 -2.19
CA GLY A 61 -11.62 -22.16 -1.00
C GLY A 61 -10.13 -21.84 -0.80
N TRP A 62 -9.23 -22.80 -1.06
CA TRP A 62 -7.79 -22.54 -1.03
C TRP A 62 -7.34 -21.54 -2.10
N CYS A 63 -7.90 -21.63 -3.32
CA CYS A 63 -7.65 -20.65 -4.37
C CYS A 63 -8.14 -19.24 -3.97
N ALA A 64 -9.29 -19.15 -3.30
CA ALA A 64 -9.81 -17.90 -2.78
C ALA A 64 -8.87 -17.32 -1.69
N ILE A 65 -8.45 -18.13 -0.72
CA ILE A 65 -7.49 -17.72 0.33
C ILE A 65 -6.18 -17.23 -0.28
N ALA A 66 -5.63 -17.96 -1.25
CA ALA A 66 -4.42 -17.57 -1.97
C ALA A 66 -4.60 -16.22 -2.69
N SER A 67 -5.77 -15.98 -3.32
CA SER A 67 -6.09 -14.70 -3.99
C SER A 67 -6.08 -13.54 -3.00
N PHE A 68 -6.66 -13.70 -1.81
CA PHE A 68 -6.63 -12.68 -0.75
C PHE A 68 -5.22 -12.37 -0.27
N LEU A 69 -4.39 -13.39 -0.05
CA LEU A 69 -3.01 -13.20 0.39
C LEU A 69 -2.15 -12.54 -0.69
N LEU A 70 -2.28 -12.95 -1.95
CA LEU A 70 -1.58 -12.32 -3.08
C LEU A 70 -2.00 -10.86 -3.26
N SER A 71 -3.30 -10.56 -3.10
CA SER A 71 -3.80 -9.18 -3.15
C SER A 71 -3.25 -8.33 -2.01
N SER A 72 -3.03 -8.90 -0.83
CA SER A 72 -2.39 -8.21 0.30
C SER A 72 -0.93 -7.87 0.01
N LEU A 73 -0.20 -8.76 -0.68
CA LEU A 73 1.17 -8.51 -1.14
C LEU A 73 1.21 -7.38 -2.18
N ALA A 74 0.32 -7.44 -3.19
CA ALA A 74 0.18 -6.36 -4.17
C ALA A 74 -0.20 -5.03 -3.50
N GLY A 75 -1.10 -5.06 -2.52
CA GLY A 75 -1.50 -3.92 -1.71
C GLY A 75 -0.34 -3.26 -0.97
N ALA A 76 0.63 -4.05 -0.47
CA ALA A 76 1.85 -3.50 0.12
C ALA A 76 2.68 -2.71 -0.91
N GLY A 77 2.73 -3.16 -2.17
CA GLY A 77 3.34 -2.42 -3.27
C GLY A 77 2.61 -1.11 -3.58
N TYR A 78 1.28 -1.12 -3.56
CA TYR A 78 0.48 0.11 -3.74
C TYR A 78 0.68 1.10 -2.60
N LEU A 79 0.75 0.63 -1.36
CA LEU A 79 1.09 1.49 -0.21
C LEU A 79 2.45 2.17 -0.40
N PHE A 80 3.45 1.44 -0.91
CA PHE A 80 4.77 2.00 -1.20
C PHE A 80 4.71 3.12 -2.25
N HIS A 81 3.85 3.00 -3.27
CA HIS A 81 3.68 4.03 -4.30
C HIS A 81 2.83 5.21 -3.86
N LEU A 82 1.77 4.97 -3.07
CA LEU A 82 0.80 5.98 -2.67
C LEU A 82 1.21 6.75 -1.42
N ILE A 83 1.98 6.12 -0.53
CA ILE A 83 2.29 6.68 0.79
C ILE A 83 3.79 6.90 0.92
N GLU A 84 4.17 8.17 1.14
CA GLU A 84 5.57 8.56 1.31
C GLU A 84 6.10 8.28 2.72
N ARG A 85 5.23 8.21 3.74
CA ARG A 85 5.61 8.08 5.15
C ARG A 85 5.26 6.72 5.74
N ALA A 86 6.27 5.99 6.22
CA ALA A 86 6.11 4.67 6.83
C ALA A 86 5.11 4.63 8.01
N LYS A 87 5.00 5.71 8.77
CA LYS A 87 4.08 5.81 9.93
C LYS A 87 2.61 5.73 9.54
N LYS A 88 2.23 6.22 8.35
CA LYS A 88 0.84 6.21 7.86
C LYS A 88 0.43 4.89 7.22
N CYS A 89 1.39 4.02 6.92
CA CYS A 89 1.15 2.78 6.19
C CYS A 89 0.18 1.84 6.93
N LEU A 90 0.30 1.76 8.26
CA LEU A 90 -0.58 0.94 9.09
C LEU A 90 -2.02 1.51 9.11
N ASP A 91 -2.17 2.82 9.21
CA ASP A 91 -3.48 3.48 9.26
C ASP A 91 -4.26 3.26 7.96
N PHE A 92 -3.59 3.39 6.81
CA PHE A 92 -4.20 3.17 5.50
C PHE A 92 -4.58 1.71 5.27
N SER A 93 -3.71 0.76 5.66
CA SER A 93 -4.03 -0.66 5.55
C SER A 93 -5.17 -1.06 6.49
N ALA A 94 -5.19 -0.57 7.72
CA ALA A 94 -6.28 -0.81 8.66
C ALA A 94 -7.60 -0.24 8.13
N THR A 95 -7.60 0.98 7.61
CA THR A 95 -8.79 1.61 7.01
C THR A 95 -9.35 0.79 5.84
N LEU A 96 -8.48 0.27 4.97
CA LEU A 96 -8.89 -0.60 3.86
C LEU A 96 -9.62 -1.84 4.37
N TYR A 97 -9.04 -2.55 5.35
CA TYR A 97 -9.64 -3.77 5.89
C TYR A 97 -10.91 -3.51 6.71
N ILE A 98 -11.01 -2.36 7.39
CA ILE A 98 -12.25 -1.93 8.07
C ILE A 98 -13.35 -1.69 7.04
N ILE A 99 -13.07 -0.98 5.96
CA ILE A 99 -14.05 -0.74 4.88
C ILE A 99 -14.45 -2.07 4.23
N HIS A 100 -13.49 -2.97 3.97
CA HIS A 100 -13.78 -4.31 3.46
C HIS A 100 -14.71 -5.09 4.40
N LEU A 101 -14.47 -5.05 5.71
CA LEU A 101 -15.34 -5.67 6.72
C LEU A 101 -16.77 -5.10 6.65
N PHE A 102 -16.92 -3.77 6.56
CA PHE A 102 -18.25 -3.14 6.43
C PHE A 102 -18.97 -3.61 5.17
N ILE A 103 -18.29 -3.67 4.04
CA ILE A 103 -18.88 -4.15 2.78
C ILE A 103 -19.31 -5.62 2.91
N CYS A 104 -18.49 -6.47 3.53
CA CYS A 104 -18.82 -7.87 3.77
C CYS A 104 -20.04 -8.02 4.69
N ILE A 105 -20.17 -7.21 5.74
CA ILE A 105 -21.32 -7.21 6.64
C ILE A 105 -22.61 -6.80 5.90
N ILE A 106 -22.54 -5.78 5.05
CA ILE A 106 -23.68 -5.29 4.28
C ILE A 106 -24.11 -6.34 3.24
N TYR A 107 -23.18 -7.04 2.62
CA TYR A 107 -23.44 -7.99 1.53
C TYR A 107 -23.85 -9.37 2.03
N GLY A 108 -23.14 -9.95 2.99
CA GLY A 108 -23.30 -11.33 3.47
C GLY A 108 -23.70 -11.49 4.94
N GLY A 109 -23.86 -10.37 5.67
CA GLY A 109 -24.10 -10.38 7.11
C GLY A 109 -22.81 -10.56 7.93
N TRP A 110 -22.97 -10.78 9.23
CA TRP A 110 -21.84 -10.91 10.15
C TRP A 110 -20.99 -12.16 9.84
N PRO A 111 -19.68 -12.04 9.58
CA PRO A 111 -18.85 -13.18 9.25
C PRO A 111 -18.64 -14.09 10.46
N SER A 112 -19.27 -15.25 10.45
CA SER A 112 -19.16 -16.26 11.51
C SER A 112 -18.00 -17.25 11.30
N SER A 113 -17.34 -17.22 10.12
CA SER A 113 -16.23 -18.11 9.79
C SER A 113 -14.91 -17.68 10.42
N ILE A 114 -14.31 -18.53 11.23
CA ILE A 114 -12.98 -18.33 11.81
C ILE A 114 -11.92 -18.18 10.69
N THR A 115 -12.04 -18.97 9.63
CA THR A 115 -11.14 -18.93 8.47
C THR A 115 -11.12 -17.54 7.84
N TRP A 116 -12.29 -16.91 7.71
CA TRP A 116 -12.40 -15.55 7.17
C TRP A 116 -11.61 -14.54 8.01
N TRP A 117 -11.75 -14.61 9.35
CA TRP A 117 -11.02 -13.73 10.27
C TRP A 117 -9.52 -13.94 10.18
N VAL A 118 -9.05 -15.19 10.18
CA VAL A 118 -7.63 -15.53 10.07
C VAL A 118 -7.04 -14.98 8.77
N VAL A 119 -7.71 -15.17 7.63
CA VAL A 119 -7.23 -14.69 6.32
C VAL A 119 -7.14 -13.17 6.29
N ASN A 120 -8.16 -12.46 6.79
CA ASN A 120 -8.19 -11.00 6.79
C ASN A 120 -7.15 -10.41 7.75
N ILE A 121 -7.00 -10.94 8.96
CA ILE A 121 -5.97 -10.48 9.93
C ILE A 121 -4.56 -10.75 9.37
N THR A 122 -4.33 -11.92 8.77
CA THR A 122 -3.05 -12.25 8.13
C THR A 122 -2.76 -11.32 6.96
N GLY A 123 -3.75 -11.04 6.12
CA GLY A 123 -3.64 -10.09 5.01
C GLY A 123 -3.31 -8.68 5.47
N LEU A 124 -3.99 -8.18 6.51
CA LEU A 124 -3.70 -6.89 7.14
C LEU A 124 -2.26 -6.84 7.68
N ALA A 125 -1.83 -7.88 8.41
CA ALA A 125 -0.48 -7.97 8.95
C ALA A 125 0.58 -7.98 7.84
N LEU A 126 0.39 -8.78 6.79
CA LEU A 126 1.29 -8.83 5.64
C LEU A 126 1.38 -7.48 4.94
N MET A 127 0.24 -6.88 4.60
CA MET A 127 0.17 -5.61 3.89
C MET A 127 0.84 -4.48 4.69
N SER A 128 0.54 -4.36 5.99
CA SER A 128 1.09 -3.32 6.86
C SER A 128 2.59 -3.54 7.15
N PHE A 129 3.02 -4.77 7.41
CA PHE A 129 4.42 -5.09 7.68
C PHE A 129 5.31 -4.87 6.47
N LEU A 130 4.93 -5.40 5.30
CA LEU A 130 5.67 -5.24 4.06
C LEU A 130 5.65 -3.78 3.58
N GLY A 131 4.50 -3.12 3.60
CA GLY A 131 4.37 -1.72 3.26
C GLY A 131 5.27 -0.85 4.13
N LYS A 132 5.25 -1.04 5.45
CA LYS A 132 6.14 -0.34 6.38
C LYS A 132 7.63 -0.62 6.09
N ARG A 133 8.01 -1.86 5.82
CA ARG A 133 9.39 -2.24 5.48
C ARG A 133 9.87 -1.56 4.20
N LEU A 134 9.03 -1.53 3.17
CA LEU A 134 9.34 -0.89 1.90
C LEU A 134 9.49 0.63 2.06
N CYS A 135 8.57 1.28 2.77
CA CYS A 135 8.63 2.72 3.03
C CYS A 135 9.87 3.11 3.86
N ILE A 136 10.23 2.33 4.89
CA ILE A 136 11.45 2.58 5.69
C ILE A 136 12.69 2.48 4.80
N ARG A 137 12.78 1.49 3.92
CA ARG A 137 13.91 1.36 2.98
C ARG A 137 14.05 2.60 2.10
N ARG A 138 12.94 3.13 1.60
CA ARG A 138 12.93 4.36 0.80
C ARG A 138 13.40 5.57 1.61
N GLU A 139 12.86 5.77 2.81
CA GLU A 139 13.28 6.86 3.71
C GLU A 139 14.76 6.79 4.02
N LEU A 140 15.34 5.61 4.25
CA LEU A 140 16.77 5.42 4.51
C LEU A 140 17.65 5.71 3.27
N GLN A 141 17.15 5.49 2.06
CA GLN A 141 17.88 5.80 0.83
C GLN A 141 17.90 7.32 0.52
N GLU A 142 16.86 8.04 0.90
CA GLU A 142 16.77 9.49 0.66
C GLU A 142 17.67 10.32 1.59
N ILE A 143 17.91 9.85 2.82
CA ILE A 143 18.74 10.55 3.82
C ILE A 143 20.18 10.81 3.34
N PRO A 144 20.95 9.84 2.80
CA PRO A 144 22.32 10.09 2.33
C PRO A 144 22.36 11.05 1.16
N ILE A 145 21.38 11.03 0.25
CA ILE A 145 21.33 11.92 -0.92
C ILE A 145 21.05 13.36 -0.48
N ALA A 146 20.12 13.56 0.45
CA ALA A 146 19.82 14.89 1.00
C ALA A 146 21.02 15.46 1.76
N ARG A 147 21.75 14.62 2.53
CA ARG A 147 22.97 15.01 3.24
C ARG A 147 24.10 15.36 2.27
N LEU A 148 24.32 14.58 1.22
CA LEU A 148 25.29 14.89 0.18
C LEU A 148 24.95 16.21 -0.52
N ARG A 149 23.69 16.44 -0.87
CA ARG A 149 23.25 17.70 -1.49
C ARG A 149 23.48 18.91 -0.59
N SER A 150 23.25 18.79 0.73
CA SER A 150 23.46 19.88 1.67
C SER A 150 24.93 20.19 1.90
N VAL A 151 25.82 19.20 1.79
CA VAL A 151 27.28 19.37 1.96
C VAL A 151 27.95 19.89 0.67
N TYR A 152 27.54 19.37 -0.49
CA TYR A 152 28.15 19.75 -1.77
C TYR A 152 27.66 21.09 -2.33
N SER A 153 26.41 21.47 -2.08
CA SER A 153 25.82 22.69 -2.62
C SER A 153 26.53 23.98 -2.12
N PRO A 154 26.83 24.17 -0.81
CA PRO A 154 27.52 25.35 -0.33
C PRO A 154 28.97 25.41 -0.81
N GLN A 155 29.70 24.28 -0.78
CA GLN A 155 31.12 24.24 -1.19
C GLN A 155 31.32 24.45 -2.69
N MET A 156 30.37 24.01 -3.50
CA MET A 156 30.46 24.24 -4.95
C MET A 156 30.21 25.71 -5.31
N PHE A 157 29.27 26.37 -4.61
CA PHE A 157 29.06 27.81 -4.75
C PHE A 157 30.24 28.64 -4.28
N GLU A 158 30.88 28.26 -3.19
CA GLU A 158 32.07 28.93 -2.67
C GLU A 158 33.27 28.79 -3.62
N LYS A 159 33.52 27.61 -4.17
CA LYS A 159 34.56 27.38 -5.18
C LYS A 159 34.31 28.17 -6.48
N LEU A 160 33.09 28.21 -6.96
CA LEU A 160 32.71 29.01 -8.13
C LEU A 160 32.90 30.51 -7.88
N ASN A 161 32.62 31.00 -6.68
CA ASN A 161 32.76 32.40 -6.31
C ASN A 161 34.25 32.79 -6.14
N ILE A 162 35.12 31.86 -5.70
CA ILE A 162 36.57 32.06 -5.61
C ILE A 162 37.20 32.10 -7.01
N ILE A 163 36.76 31.22 -7.93
CA ILE A 163 37.25 31.18 -9.32
C ILE A 163 36.83 32.45 -10.08
N SER A 164 35.60 32.94 -9.81
CA SER A 164 35.09 34.19 -10.41
C SER A 164 35.77 35.46 -9.88
N ARG A 165 36.44 35.40 -8.73
CA ARG A 165 37.15 36.54 -8.12
C ARG A 165 38.65 36.54 -8.38
N SER A 166 39.21 35.51 -9.02
CA SER A 166 40.63 35.53 -9.40
C SER A 166 40.86 36.57 -10.53
N PRO A 167 41.73 37.56 -10.34
CA PRO A 167 42.04 38.53 -11.39
C PRO A 167 42.68 37.82 -12.57
N PRO A 168 42.45 38.30 -13.82
CA PRO A 168 43.14 37.75 -14.98
C PRO A 168 44.64 37.93 -14.79
N CYS A 169 45.40 36.86 -14.99
CA CYS A 169 46.86 36.90 -14.99
C CYS A 169 47.37 37.90 -16.03
N PRO A 170 48.46 38.66 -15.69
CA PRO A 170 49.04 39.67 -16.60
C PRO A 170 49.66 39.06 -17.85
#